data_889126bb9a14df98af1ddff280b1c2fd
#
_entry.id   889126bb9a14df98af1ddff280b1c2fd
#
_cell.length_a   1.000
_cell.length_b   1.000
_cell.length_c   1.000
_cell.angle_alpha   90.00
_cell.angle_beta   90.00
_cell.angle_gamma   90.00
#
_symmetry.space_group_name_H-M   'P 1'
#
loop_
_entity.id
_entity.type
_entity.pdbx_description
1 polymer ?
#
loop_
_entity_poly.entity_id
_entity_poly.type
_entity_poly.pdbx_seq_one_letter_code
_entity_poly.pdbx_strand_id
1 'polypeptide(L)'
;TYIIPKYSNFTYNISNDPDLLKEVKGSTNFFDACIVEMDIVPKSDFLSFRYLFGSEEYDEYVCSPFNDAFAFFLSGPGINGKQNLATIKNDGRITINSVNKGNPNNKKCKNSNPSFYNKNNGQLPLEYDGFTRTMAINQKVKRGEIYHLKIIIADASDGIYDSGVFIENNSMITYSKMVVIPFQSGSIKSNSLDLDKLLPILKELKLNKSSKVEISGHTDAIGLEIDNLRLSQKRIENIVKYFMGNGVRLSQLIKVNKGEHMPVASNSEAEGRKNNRRVEVKFIPWN
;
A
#
# COMPACT_ATOMS: atom_id res chain seq x y z
N THR A 1 14.69 -11.45 4.60
CA THR A 1 13.84 -12.61 4.93
C THR A 1 13.21 -13.06 3.63
N TYR A 2 13.64 -14.21 3.09
CA TYR A 2 12.93 -14.84 1.99
C TYR A 2 11.75 -15.58 2.59
N ILE A 3 10.53 -15.10 2.35
CA ILE A 3 9.34 -15.91 2.55
C ILE A 3 9.25 -16.75 1.27
N ILE A 4 9.64 -18.01 1.35
CA ILE A 4 9.32 -18.98 0.32
C ILE A 4 7.94 -19.50 0.70
N PRO A 5 6.87 -19.19 -0.05
CA PRO A 5 5.59 -19.85 0.18
C PRO A 5 5.78 -21.34 -0.02
N LYS A 6 5.59 -22.12 1.02
CA LYS A 6 5.87 -23.56 1.00
C LYS A 6 4.86 -24.33 0.17
N TYR A 7 3.71 -23.76 -0.16
CA TYR A 7 2.71 -24.29 -1.10
C TYR A 7 1.81 -23.13 -1.59
N SER A 8 1.80 -22.89 -2.90
CA SER A 8 0.66 -22.27 -3.55
C SER A 8 -0.29 -23.41 -3.94
N ASN A 9 -1.31 -23.66 -3.17
CA ASN A 9 -2.45 -24.45 -3.64
C ASN A 9 -3.33 -23.50 -4.46
N PHE A 10 -3.20 -23.59 -5.78
CA PHE A 10 -4.23 -23.05 -6.68
C PHE A 10 -5.43 -23.97 -6.58
N THR A 11 -6.45 -23.59 -5.87
CA THR A 11 -7.72 -24.30 -5.84
C THR A 11 -8.69 -23.52 -6.70
N TYR A 12 -8.88 -23.95 -7.94
CA TYR A 12 -9.98 -23.54 -8.79
C TYR A 12 -11.29 -24.03 -8.16
N ASN A 13 -12.34 -23.21 -8.17
CA ASN A 13 -13.70 -23.48 -7.66
C ASN A 13 -13.88 -23.44 -6.12
N ILE A 14 -13.25 -22.53 -5.40
CA ILE A 14 -13.74 -22.16 -4.07
C ILE A 14 -14.82 -21.08 -4.26
N SER A 15 -16.08 -21.51 -4.25
CA SER A 15 -17.19 -20.60 -4.07
C SER A 15 -17.35 -20.30 -2.58
N ASN A 16 -17.51 -19.00 -2.24
CA ASN A 16 -17.96 -18.57 -0.91
C ASN A 16 -16.98 -18.76 0.26
N ASP A 17 -15.77 -18.18 0.15
CA ASP A 17 -14.91 -18.10 1.32
C ASP A 17 -15.59 -17.35 2.48
N PRO A 18 -15.70 -17.96 3.68
CA PRO A 18 -16.48 -17.40 4.78
C PRO A 18 -15.88 -16.12 5.38
N ASP A 19 -14.60 -15.87 5.19
CA ASP A 19 -13.94 -14.65 5.65
C ASP A 19 -14.26 -13.50 4.68
N LEU A 20 -14.19 -13.75 3.37
CA LEU A 20 -14.49 -12.75 2.35
C LEU A 20 -15.99 -12.40 2.33
N LEU A 21 -16.90 -13.38 2.51
CA LEU A 21 -18.35 -13.15 2.59
C LEU A 21 -18.73 -12.18 3.72
N LYS A 22 -18.03 -12.19 4.85
CA LYS A 22 -18.27 -11.25 5.96
C LYS A 22 -17.88 -9.84 5.60
N GLU A 23 -16.92 -9.72 4.70
CA GLU A 23 -16.38 -8.44 4.28
C GLU A 23 -17.23 -7.75 3.22
N VAL A 24 -17.86 -8.46 2.29
CA VAL A 24 -18.60 -7.85 1.17
C VAL A 24 -20.10 -7.95 1.40
N LYS A 25 -20.71 -6.85 1.87
CA LYS A 25 -22.16 -6.76 2.05
C LYS A 25 -22.84 -6.66 0.68
N GLY A 26 -23.78 -7.56 0.41
CA GLY A 26 -24.61 -7.51 -0.80
C GLY A 26 -24.19 -8.44 -1.92
N SER A 27 -22.99 -9.01 -1.92
CA SER A 27 -22.64 -10.13 -2.80
C SER A 27 -23.15 -11.43 -2.20
N THR A 28 -23.85 -12.21 -3.01
CA THR A 28 -24.44 -13.48 -2.56
C THR A 28 -23.54 -14.66 -2.86
N ASN A 29 -22.68 -14.56 -3.88
CA ASN A 29 -21.75 -15.60 -4.28
C ASN A 29 -20.43 -15.01 -4.77
N PHE A 30 -19.35 -15.68 -4.43
CA PHE A 30 -18.02 -15.47 -4.99
C PHE A 30 -17.64 -16.66 -5.86
N PHE A 31 -16.94 -16.36 -6.94
CA PHE A 31 -16.44 -17.32 -7.91
C PHE A 31 -14.91 -17.19 -8.02
N ASP A 32 -14.27 -18.23 -8.51
CA ASP A 32 -12.87 -18.30 -8.91
C ASP A 32 -11.90 -17.72 -7.88
N ALA A 33 -12.16 -17.95 -6.58
CA ALA A 33 -11.33 -17.45 -5.52
C ALA A 33 -9.89 -17.97 -5.60
N CYS A 34 -8.93 -17.06 -5.65
CA CYS A 34 -7.52 -17.35 -5.50
C CYS A 34 -7.07 -17.02 -4.07
N ILE A 35 -6.53 -18.02 -3.38
CA ILE A 35 -6.12 -17.90 -1.96
C ILE A 35 -4.66 -18.25 -1.81
N VAL A 36 -3.91 -17.38 -1.11
CA VAL A 36 -2.53 -17.62 -0.67
C VAL A 36 -2.48 -17.45 0.85
N GLU A 37 -2.06 -18.48 1.55
CA GLU A 37 -1.91 -18.44 3.00
C GLU A 37 -0.45 -18.67 3.41
N MET A 38 0.02 -17.93 4.42
CA MET A 38 1.38 -18.07 4.92
C MET A 38 1.49 -17.66 6.38
N ASP A 39 2.41 -18.31 7.11
CA ASP A 39 2.81 -17.87 8.42
C ASP A 39 4.00 -16.92 8.34
N ILE A 40 3.93 -15.84 9.10
CA ILE A 40 4.93 -14.78 9.15
C ILE A 40 5.44 -14.65 10.58
N VAL A 41 6.76 -14.64 10.74
CA VAL A 41 7.42 -14.27 12.01
C VAL A 41 8.08 -12.90 11.84
N PRO A 42 7.44 -11.82 12.34
CA PRO A 42 8.00 -10.48 12.22
C PRO A 42 9.30 -10.35 13.03
N LYS A 43 10.33 -9.74 12.41
CA LYS A 43 11.58 -9.42 13.09
C LYS A 43 11.56 -8.06 13.81
N SER A 44 10.46 -7.33 13.72
CA SER A 44 10.26 -6.01 14.33
C SER A 44 8.80 -5.75 14.65
N ASP A 45 8.49 -4.56 15.19
CA ASP A 45 7.19 -4.23 15.78
C ASP A 45 6.11 -3.84 14.76
N PHE A 46 6.48 -3.67 13.49
CA PHE A 46 5.56 -3.34 12.41
C PHE A 46 5.84 -4.19 11.18
N LEU A 47 4.77 -4.72 10.58
CA LEU A 47 4.76 -5.33 9.25
C LEU A 47 4.30 -4.29 8.22
N SER A 48 5.00 -4.19 7.11
CA SER A 48 4.60 -3.33 5.99
C SER A 48 4.81 -4.03 4.67
N PHE A 49 3.87 -3.84 3.73
CA PHE A 49 4.05 -4.17 2.32
C PHE A 49 3.20 -3.26 1.43
N ARG A 50 3.54 -3.20 0.15
CA ARG A 50 2.85 -2.37 -0.83
C ARG A 50 2.20 -3.23 -1.89
N TYR A 51 1.01 -2.83 -2.33
CA TYR A 51 0.21 -3.55 -3.31
C TYR A 51 -0.62 -2.60 -4.15
N LEU A 52 -1.14 -3.10 -5.26
CA LEU A 52 -2.22 -2.49 -6.02
C LEU A 52 -3.25 -3.56 -6.40
N PHE A 53 -4.48 -3.13 -6.63
CA PHE A 53 -5.58 -3.94 -7.12
C PHE A 53 -5.96 -3.45 -8.52
N GLY A 54 -6.17 -4.36 -9.46
CA GLY A 54 -6.65 -4.08 -10.81
C GLY A 54 -7.86 -4.94 -11.14
N SER A 55 -8.73 -4.44 -12.02
CA SER A 55 -9.93 -5.15 -12.48
C SER A 55 -10.29 -4.77 -13.90
N GLU A 56 -10.82 -5.72 -14.67
CA GLU A 56 -11.46 -5.53 -15.97
C GLU A 56 -12.88 -4.96 -15.84
N GLU A 57 -13.47 -4.96 -14.62
CA GLU A 57 -14.81 -4.42 -14.37
C GLU A 57 -14.86 -2.88 -14.26
N TYR A 58 -13.71 -2.20 -14.27
CA TYR A 58 -13.66 -0.73 -14.40
C TYR A 58 -13.93 -0.32 -15.85
N ASP A 59 -14.62 0.80 -16.18
CA ASP A 59 -15.43 1.70 -15.31
C ASP A 59 -16.92 1.30 -15.41
N GLU A 60 -17.27 0.38 -16.33
CA GLU A 60 -18.62 0.07 -16.80
C GLU A 60 -19.48 -0.60 -15.73
N TYR A 61 -18.85 -1.42 -14.89
CA TYR A 61 -19.53 -2.19 -13.84
C TYR A 61 -19.47 -1.54 -12.45
N VAL A 62 -18.85 -0.37 -12.35
CA VAL A 62 -18.87 0.41 -11.08
C VAL A 62 -20.31 0.73 -10.69
N CYS A 63 -20.64 0.56 -9.42
CA CYS A 63 -21.99 0.65 -8.85
C CYS A 63 -22.94 -0.45 -9.32
N SER A 64 -22.41 -1.58 -9.75
CA SER A 64 -23.20 -2.78 -10.07
C SER A 64 -23.05 -3.84 -8.96
N PRO A 65 -23.80 -4.97 -9.05
CA PRO A 65 -23.58 -6.13 -8.20
C PRO A 65 -22.26 -6.86 -8.46
N PHE A 66 -21.64 -6.67 -9.63
CA PHE A 66 -20.34 -7.19 -10.00
C PHE A 66 -19.28 -6.33 -9.29
N ASN A 67 -18.84 -6.77 -8.15
CA ASN A 67 -18.01 -5.96 -7.25
C ASN A 67 -16.89 -6.83 -6.69
N ASP A 68 -15.98 -7.20 -7.56
CA ASP A 68 -14.83 -8.02 -7.21
C ASP A 68 -14.12 -7.49 -5.97
N ALA A 69 -13.72 -8.43 -5.15
CA ALA A 69 -13.19 -8.12 -3.85
C ALA A 69 -11.95 -8.92 -3.53
N PHE A 70 -11.06 -8.26 -2.82
CA PHE A 70 -9.91 -8.92 -2.22
C PHE A 70 -9.76 -8.52 -0.76
N ALA A 71 -9.00 -9.32 -0.01
CA ALA A 71 -8.65 -9.03 1.37
C ALA A 71 -7.27 -9.55 1.73
N PHE A 72 -6.64 -8.88 2.69
CA PHE A 72 -5.44 -9.34 3.38
C PHE A 72 -5.79 -9.58 4.83
N PHE A 73 -6.23 -10.77 5.16
CA PHE A 73 -6.57 -11.13 6.53
C PHE A 73 -5.32 -11.48 7.32
N LEU A 74 -5.09 -10.75 8.40
CA LEU A 74 -4.05 -11.05 9.35
C LEU A 74 -4.67 -11.49 10.69
N SER A 75 -4.17 -12.58 11.24
CA SER A 75 -4.50 -13.03 12.58
C SER A 75 -3.23 -13.35 13.37
N GLY A 76 -3.29 -13.25 14.69
CA GLY A 76 -2.16 -13.54 15.57
C GLY A 76 -2.17 -12.69 16.84
N PRO A 77 -1.11 -12.76 17.64
CA PRO A 77 -1.05 -12.11 18.97
C PRO A 77 -1.26 -10.61 18.92
N GLY A 78 -2.29 -10.11 19.61
CA GLY A 78 -2.65 -8.69 19.67
C GLY A 78 -3.57 -8.22 18.56
N ILE A 79 -4.04 -9.13 17.70
CA ILE A 79 -5.09 -8.90 16.71
C ILE A 79 -6.37 -9.59 17.19
N ASN A 80 -7.49 -8.87 17.18
CA ASN A 80 -8.77 -9.45 17.57
C ASN A 80 -9.38 -10.22 16.39
N GLY A 81 -9.33 -11.55 16.47
CA GLY A 81 -9.79 -12.45 15.41
C GLY A 81 -8.94 -12.34 14.14
N LYS A 82 -9.61 -12.19 12.99
CA LYS A 82 -8.99 -11.90 11.69
C LYS A 82 -9.28 -10.46 11.30
N GLN A 83 -8.24 -9.68 11.00
CA GLN A 83 -8.38 -8.29 10.57
C GLN A 83 -8.04 -8.17 9.09
N ASN A 84 -8.94 -7.60 8.30
CA ASN A 84 -8.63 -7.20 6.92
C ASN A 84 -7.75 -5.94 6.92
N LEU A 85 -6.56 -6.04 6.32
CA LEU A 85 -5.59 -4.95 6.20
C LEU A 85 -5.77 -4.14 4.92
N ALA A 86 -6.50 -4.68 3.91
CA ALA A 86 -6.79 -4.01 2.65
C ALA A 86 -7.98 -3.04 2.84
N THR A 87 -7.73 -1.92 3.52
CA THR A 87 -8.76 -0.94 3.85
C THR A 87 -8.33 0.48 3.54
N ILE A 88 -9.31 1.33 3.20
CA ILE A 88 -9.14 2.80 3.15
C ILE A 88 -9.66 3.37 4.46
N LYS A 89 -8.87 4.24 5.07
CA LYS A 89 -9.25 4.91 6.32
C LYS A 89 -10.59 5.64 6.14
N ASN A 90 -11.55 5.34 7.01
CA ASN A 90 -12.94 5.85 7.04
C ASN A 90 -13.91 5.27 6.00
N ASP A 91 -13.44 4.52 4.99
CA ASP A 91 -14.30 3.98 3.92
C ASP A 91 -14.37 2.45 3.88
N GLY A 92 -13.57 1.78 4.71
CA GLY A 92 -13.57 0.32 4.79
C GLY A 92 -12.77 -0.34 3.67
N ARG A 93 -13.35 -1.33 3.01
CA ARG A 93 -12.71 -2.24 2.05
C ARG A 93 -12.35 -1.58 0.74
N ILE A 94 -11.43 -2.20 0.01
CA ILE A 94 -11.08 -1.82 -1.35
C ILE A 94 -11.78 -2.79 -2.31
N THR A 95 -12.64 -2.24 -3.15
CA THR A 95 -13.38 -2.90 -4.21
C THR A 95 -13.53 -1.94 -5.38
N ILE A 96 -14.03 -2.39 -6.53
CA ILE A 96 -14.30 -1.47 -7.65
C ILE A 96 -15.32 -0.40 -7.27
N ASN A 97 -16.31 -0.73 -6.41
CA ASN A 97 -17.32 0.23 -5.96
C ASN A 97 -16.81 1.24 -4.93
N SER A 98 -15.71 0.96 -4.23
CA SER A 98 -15.13 1.86 -3.22
C SER A 98 -13.97 2.72 -3.74
N VAL A 99 -13.35 2.34 -4.89
CA VAL A 99 -12.24 3.10 -5.50
C VAL A 99 -12.49 3.27 -6.99
N ASN A 100 -13.06 4.40 -7.40
CA ASN A 100 -13.41 4.66 -8.80
C ASN A 100 -13.62 6.15 -9.09
N LYS A 101 -13.77 6.50 -10.37
CA LYS A 101 -14.18 7.84 -10.86
C LYS A 101 -15.65 7.93 -11.27
N GLY A 102 -16.48 6.98 -10.84
CA GLY A 102 -17.88 6.87 -11.25
C GLY A 102 -18.02 5.99 -12.49
N ASN A 103 -19.27 5.73 -12.88
CA ASN A 103 -19.61 4.93 -14.06
C ASN A 103 -20.07 5.85 -15.20
N PRO A 104 -19.41 5.85 -16.38
CA PRO A 104 -19.73 6.74 -17.49
C PRO A 104 -21.16 6.50 -18.03
N ASN A 105 -21.66 5.27 -17.88
CA ASN A 105 -23.00 4.86 -18.34
C ASN A 105 -24.11 5.06 -17.30
N ASN A 106 -23.76 5.35 -16.04
CA ASN A 106 -24.71 5.55 -14.95
C ASN A 106 -24.44 6.85 -14.18
N LYS A 107 -25.12 7.94 -14.57
CA LYS A 107 -24.96 9.26 -13.93
C LYS A 107 -25.33 9.33 -12.45
N LYS A 108 -26.04 8.32 -11.91
CA LYS A 108 -26.36 8.21 -10.49
C LYS A 108 -25.19 7.60 -9.69
N CYS A 109 -24.30 6.90 -10.36
CA CYS A 109 -23.08 6.34 -9.78
C CYS A 109 -22.05 7.44 -9.59
N LYS A 110 -21.92 7.91 -8.37
CA LYS A 110 -20.92 8.91 -8.01
C LYS A 110 -19.54 8.24 -7.85
N ASN A 111 -18.48 9.03 -8.06
CA ASN A 111 -17.13 8.58 -7.77
C ASN A 111 -16.97 8.26 -6.26
N SER A 112 -16.11 7.31 -5.97
CA SER A 112 -15.69 6.95 -4.62
C SER A 112 -14.17 6.87 -4.58
N ASN A 113 -13.55 7.59 -3.64
CA ASN A 113 -12.09 7.63 -3.47
C ASN A 113 -11.29 7.83 -4.77
N PRO A 114 -11.66 8.77 -5.66
CA PRO A 114 -11.09 8.89 -7.00
C PRO A 114 -9.59 9.20 -7.03
N SER A 115 -9.04 9.72 -5.92
CA SER A 115 -7.61 9.99 -5.78
C SER A 115 -6.77 8.71 -5.65
N PHE A 116 -7.39 7.57 -5.37
CA PHE A 116 -6.73 6.27 -5.32
C PHE A 116 -6.92 5.44 -6.59
N TYR A 117 -7.64 5.94 -7.59
CA TYR A 117 -7.93 5.24 -8.84
C TYR A 117 -7.12 5.77 -10.01
N ASN A 118 -6.64 4.86 -10.86
CA ASN A 118 -6.04 5.14 -12.17
C ASN A 118 -6.74 4.32 -13.24
N LYS A 119 -7.19 4.98 -14.32
CA LYS A 119 -7.66 4.28 -15.53
C LYS A 119 -6.47 3.75 -16.31
N ASN A 120 -6.55 2.51 -16.81
CA ASN A 120 -5.59 1.98 -17.77
C ASN A 120 -5.96 2.43 -19.20
N ASN A 121 -5.35 3.52 -19.65
CA ASN A 121 -5.53 4.01 -21.02
C ASN A 121 -4.55 3.34 -22.01
N GLY A 122 -4.27 2.05 -21.84
CA GLY A 122 -3.26 1.33 -22.64
C GLY A 122 -1.82 1.65 -22.25
N GLN A 123 -1.61 2.28 -21.10
CA GLN A 123 -0.27 2.62 -20.58
C GLN A 123 0.48 1.41 -20.01
N LEU A 124 -0.27 0.43 -19.51
CA LEU A 124 0.28 -0.84 -19.03
C LEU A 124 -0.14 -1.96 -19.98
N PRO A 125 0.76 -2.90 -20.31
CA PRO A 125 0.45 -4.04 -21.17
C PRO A 125 -0.32 -5.14 -20.40
N LEU A 126 -1.39 -4.74 -19.72
CA LEU A 126 -2.29 -5.58 -18.92
C LEU A 126 -3.71 -5.31 -19.38
N GLU A 127 -4.56 -6.33 -19.33
CA GLU A 127 -5.95 -6.27 -19.79
C GLU A 127 -6.87 -5.48 -18.86
N TYR A 128 -6.49 -5.30 -17.58
CA TYR A 128 -7.31 -4.56 -16.60
C TYR A 128 -7.60 -3.13 -17.06
N ASP A 129 -8.86 -2.73 -17.02
CA ASP A 129 -9.34 -1.40 -17.43
C ASP A 129 -8.99 -0.30 -16.42
N GLY A 130 -8.79 -0.69 -15.17
CA GLY A 130 -8.39 0.23 -14.11
C GLY A 130 -7.62 -0.41 -12.98
N PHE A 131 -6.93 0.45 -12.22
CA PHE A 131 -6.11 0.04 -11.08
C PHE A 131 -6.30 0.98 -9.90
N THR A 132 -6.11 0.48 -8.70
CA THR A 132 -5.81 1.37 -7.58
C THR A 132 -4.41 1.98 -7.77
N ARG A 133 -4.16 3.14 -7.18
CA ARG A 133 -2.77 3.55 -6.92
C ARG A 133 -2.12 2.55 -5.98
N THR A 134 -0.78 2.54 -5.93
CA THR A 134 -0.08 1.70 -4.96
C THR A 134 -0.50 2.06 -3.54
N MET A 135 -0.98 1.09 -2.81
CA MET A 135 -1.41 1.19 -1.42
C MET A 135 -0.34 0.62 -0.49
N ALA A 136 -0.28 1.09 0.75
CA ALA A 136 0.65 0.54 1.75
C ALA A 136 -0.11 0.02 2.97
N ILE A 137 0.23 -1.18 3.38
CA ILE A 137 -0.13 -1.72 4.69
C ILE A 137 0.97 -1.36 5.69
N ASN A 138 0.56 -0.94 6.89
CA ASN A 138 1.44 -0.72 8.02
C ASN A 138 0.71 -1.22 9.27
N GLN A 139 1.01 -2.46 9.66
CA GLN A 139 0.33 -3.14 10.76
C GLN A 139 1.29 -3.33 11.94
N LYS A 140 0.82 -2.93 13.15
CA LYS A 140 1.55 -3.21 14.37
C LYS A 140 1.47 -4.70 14.68
N VAL A 141 2.60 -5.30 15.01
CA VAL A 141 2.77 -6.73 15.32
C VAL A 141 3.69 -6.89 16.53
N LYS A 142 3.77 -8.09 17.08
CA LYS A 142 4.74 -8.44 18.12
C LYS A 142 5.91 -9.18 17.50
N ARG A 143 7.11 -8.70 17.74
CA ARG A 143 8.35 -9.31 17.26
C ARG A 143 8.46 -10.76 17.76
N GLY A 144 8.84 -11.68 16.85
CA GLY A 144 9.12 -13.07 17.14
C GLY A 144 7.88 -13.96 17.29
N GLU A 145 6.69 -13.40 17.28
CA GLU A 145 5.44 -14.15 17.33
C GLU A 145 4.99 -14.60 15.92
N ILE A 146 4.20 -15.67 15.87
CA ILE A 146 3.67 -16.18 14.60
C ILE A 146 2.37 -15.46 14.26
N TYR A 147 2.27 -14.97 13.02
CA TYR A 147 1.07 -14.38 12.42
C TYR A 147 0.68 -15.17 11.19
N HIS A 148 -0.61 -15.43 11.02
CA HIS A 148 -1.16 -16.03 9.81
C HIS A 148 -1.70 -14.93 8.89
N LEU A 149 -1.14 -14.84 7.68
CA LEU A 149 -1.59 -13.94 6.61
C LEU A 149 -2.30 -14.75 5.54
N LYS A 150 -3.57 -14.43 5.29
CA LYS A 150 -4.37 -14.96 4.18
C LYS A 150 -4.62 -13.83 3.18
N ILE A 151 -4.17 -14.03 1.96
CA ILE A 151 -4.43 -13.17 0.81
C ILE A 151 -5.51 -13.86 -0.01
N ILE A 152 -6.60 -13.18 -0.30
CA ILE A 152 -7.70 -13.72 -1.07
C ILE A 152 -8.22 -12.68 -2.05
N ILE A 153 -8.50 -13.11 -3.27
CA ILE A 153 -9.24 -12.36 -4.29
C ILE A 153 -10.29 -13.28 -4.88
N ALA A 154 -11.46 -12.75 -5.22
CA ALA A 154 -12.55 -13.49 -5.85
C ALA A 154 -13.46 -12.57 -6.63
N ASP A 155 -14.03 -13.10 -7.72
CA ASP A 155 -15.03 -12.43 -8.53
C ASP A 155 -16.39 -12.48 -7.84
N ALA A 156 -17.14 -11.38 -7.90
CA ALA A 156 -18.44 -11.26 -7.28
C ALA A 156 -19.55 -11.31 -8.32
N SER A 157 -20.49 -12.21 -8.13
CA SER A 157 -21.72 -12.39 -8.94
C SER A 157 -21.57 -13.19 -10.23
N ASP A 158 -20.45 -13.15 -10.92
CA ASP A 158 -20.11 -14.06 -12.03
C ASP A 158 -18.60 -14.32 -12.07
N GLY A 159 -18.11 -15.03 -13.05
CA GLY A 159 -16.69 -15.36 -13.26
C GLY A 159 -16.23 -15.00 -14.67
N ILE A 160 -16.60 -13.80 -15.18
CA ILE A 160 -16.35 -13.44 -16.59
C ILE A 160 -15.21 -12.44 -16.74
N TYR A 161 -15.11 -11.46 -15.84
CA TYR A 161 -14.09 -10.40 -15.86
C TYR A 161 -13.17 -10.54 -14.65
N ASP A 162 -11.88 -10.69 -14.91
CA ASP A 162 -10.90 -10.99 -13.89
C ASP A 162 -10.44 -9.74 -13.12
N SER A 163 -10.12 -9.98 -11.86
CA SER A 163 -9.44 -9.02 -11.01
C SER A 163 -8.11 -9.56 -10.50
N GLY A 164 -7.16 -8.66 -10.21
CA GLY A 164 -5.83 -9.03 -9.78
C GLY A 164 -5.29 -8.19 -8.64
N VAL A 165 -4.51 -8.82 -7.77
CA VAL A 165 -3.73 -8.14 -6.72
C VAL A 165 -2.25 -8.32 -6.99
N PHE A 166 -1.52 -7.21 -7.04
CA PHE A 166 -0.09 -7.17 -7.30
C PHE A 166 0.64 -6.69 -6.05
N ILE A 167 1.55 -7.50 -5.53
CA ILE A 167 2.40 -7.12 -4.39
C ILE A 167 3.74 -6.63 -4.93
N GLU A 168 4.14 -5.41 -4.54
CA GLU A 168 5.41 -4.82 -4.97
C GLU A 168 6.58 -5.67 -4.47
N ASN A 169 7.47 -6.04 -5.39
CA ASN A 169 8.65 -6.84 -5.07
C ASN A 169 9.50 -6.20 -3.95
N ASN A 170 9.96 -7.03 -3.02
CA ASN A 170 10.75 -6.63 -1.85
C ASN A 170 10.10 -5.55 -0.96
N SER A 171 8.79 -5.32 -1.08
CA SER A 171 8.08 -4.36 -0.23
C SER A 171 7.66 -4.92 1.13
N MET A 172 7.60 -6.24 1.28
CA MET A 172 7.25 -6.86 2.56
C MET A 172 8.45 -6.79 3.51
N ILE A 173 8.37 -5.85 4.44
CA ILE A 173 9.42 -5.57 5.42
C ILE A 173 8.84 -5.51 6.83
N THR A 174 9.70 -5.71 7.83
CA THR A 174 9.37 -5.36 9.21
C THR A 174 10.26 -4.21 9.68
N TYR A 175 9.69 -3.25 10.40
CA TYR A 175 10.41 -2.07 10.89
C TYR A 175 10.03 -1.73 12.34
N SER A 176 10.91 -1.03 13.08
CA SER A 176 10.66 -0.70 14.49
C SER A 176 10.26 0.76 14.71
N LYS A 177 10.66 1.66 13.81
CA LYS A 177 10.37 3.09 13.91
C LYS A 177 10.07 3.67 12.54
N MET A 178 9.10 4.56 12.47
CA MET A 178 8.80 5.37 11.29
C MET A 178 8.75 6.85 11.67
N VAL A 179 9.41 7.69 10.87
CA VAL A 179 9.36 9.14 10.98
C VAL A 179 8.83 9.69 9.67
N VAL A 180 7.88 10.63 9.75
CA VAL A 180 7.32 11.35 8.61
C VAL A 180 7.86 12.78 8.60
N ILE A 181 8.50 13.17 7.51
CA ILE A 181 9.03 14.52 7.26
C ILE A 181 8.10 15.22 6.27
N PRO A 182 7.35 16.25 6.70
CA PRO A 182 6.46 17.00 5.81
C PRO A 182 7.23 17.99 4.92
N PHE A 183 6.63 18.33 3.77
CA PHE A 183 7.17 19.31 2.85
C PHE A 183 6.10 20.32 2.40
N GLN A 184 6.53 21.56 2.19
CA GLN A 184 5.69 22.57 1.54
C GLN A 184 5.50 22.25 0.05
N SER A 185 4.46 22.81 -0.57
CA SER A 185 4.18 22.65 -2.00
C SER A 185 5.39 23.09 -2.82
N GLY A 186 5.81 22.27 -3.79
CA GLY A 186 6.98 22.51 -4.65
C GLY A 186 8.33 22.52 -3.93
N SER A 187 8.39 22.48 -2.60
CA SER A 187 9.64 22.54 -1.84
C SER A 187 10.35 21.21 -1.77
N ILE A 188 11.67 21.26 -1.86
CA ILE A 188 12.60 20.16 -1.54
C ILE A 188 13.25 20.33 -0.16
N LYS A 189 13.07 21.50 0.48
CA LYS A 189 13.66 21.78 1.79
C LYS A 189 12.75 21.26 2.89
N SER A 190 13.31 20.52 3.82
CA SER A 190 12.70 20.14 5.10
C SER A 190 13.02 21.17 6.18
N ASN A 191 12.17 21.26 7.20
CA ASN A 191 12.46 22.05 8.39
C ASN A 191 13.53 21.33 9.22
N SER A 192 14.44 22.07 9.85
CA SER A 192 15.45 21.52 10.76
C SER A 192 14.85 20.72 11.92
N LEU A 193 13.77 21.23 12.53
CA LEU A 193 13.03 20.54 13.60
C LEU A 193 12.44 19.19 13.16
N ASP A 194 12.09 19.05 11.88
CA ASP A 194 11.61 17.77 11.35
C ASP A 194 12.78 16.79 11.15
N LEU A 195 13.96 17.28 10.79
CA LEU A 195 15.17 16.44 10.69
C LEU A 195 15.64 15.95 12.07
N ASP A 196 15.44 16.71 13.14
CA ASP A 196 15.77 16.28 14.50
C ASP A 196 14.99 15.04 14.93
N LYS A 197 13.80 14.81 14.38
CA LYS A 197 13.03 13.57 14.57
C LYS A 197 13.76 12.31 14.07
N LEU A 198 14.76 12.47 13.20
CA LEU A 198 15.60 11.38 12.68
C LEU A 198 16.76 10.99 13.61
N LEU A 199 17.08 11.81 14.63
CA LEU A 199 18.19 11.56 15.54
C LEU A 199 18.18 10.17 16.21
N PRO A 200 17.02 9.64 16.68
CA PRO A 200 16.97 8.29 17.23
C PRO A 200 17.32 7.21 16.20
N ILE A 201 16.85 7.36 14.94
CA ILE A 201 17.18 6.43 13.85
C ILE A 201 18.66 6.54 13.49
N LEU A 202 19.19 7.76 13.41
CA LEU A 202 20.59 8.03 13.13
C LEU A 202 21.52 7.36 14.16
N LYS A 203 21.17 7.43 15.45
CA LYS A 203 21.91 6.76 16.53
C LYS A 203 21.96 5.24 16.29
N GLU A 204 20.83 4.62 16.01
CA GLU A 204 20.75 3.16 15.77
C GLU A 204 21.57 2.73 14.54
N LEU A 205 21.51 3.49 13.43
CA LEU A 205 22.30 3.21 12.22
C LEU A 205 23.81 3.34 12.44
N LYS A 206 24.25 4.25 13.33
CA LYS A 206 25.64 4.39 13.72
C LYS A 206 26.13 3.23 14.58
N LEU A 207 25.29 2.74 15.49
CA LEU A 207 25.59 1.63 16.38
C LEU A 207 25.65 0.29 15.64
N ASN A 208 24.71 0.06 14.71
CA ASN A 208 24.65 -1.19 13.94
C ASN A 208 24.71 -0.91 12.43
N LYS A 209 25.84 -1.24 11.81
CA LYS A 209 26.11 -1.01 10.38
C LYS A 209 25.35 -1.94 9.43
N SER A 210 24.73 -3.01 9.95
CA SER A 210 23.88 -3.93 9.19
C SER A 210 22.42 -3.52 9.19
N SER A 211 21.99 -2.64 10.12
CA SER A 211 20.66 -2.03 10.09
C SER A 211 20.51 -1.10 8.89
N LYS A 212 19.28 -0.99 8.38
CA LYS A 212 18.93 -0.20 7.21
C LYS A 212 17.82 0.80 7.52
N VAL A 213 17.64 1.74 6.63
CA VAL A 213 16.49 2.64 6.61
C VAL A 213 15.90 2.69 5.21
N GLU A 214 14.59 2.55 5.09
CA GLU A 214 13.86 2.85 3.86
C GLU A 214 13.41 4.30 3.90
N ILE A 215 13.69 5.05 2.82
CA ILE A 215 13.38 6.46 2.64
C ILE A 215 12.45 6.56 1.43
N SER A 216 11.17 6.77 1.67
CA SER A 216 10.11 6.82 0.64
C SER A 216 9.65 8.24 0.41
N GLY A 217 9.76 8.75 -0.83
CA GLY A 217 9.39 10.12 -1.18
C GLY A 217 8.03 10.20 -1.89
N HIS A 218 7.20 11.16 -1.46
CA HIS A 218 5.85 11.37 -1.94
C HIS A 218 5.55 12.83 -2.25
N THR A 219 4.58 13.05 -3.17
CA THR A 219 3.99 14.35 -3.49
C THR A 219 2.47 14.31 -3.38
N ASP A 220 1.83 15.46 -3.43
CA ASP A 220 0.43 15.55 -3.83
C ASP A 220 0.31 15.35 -5.36
N ALA A 221 -0.92 15.36 -5.89
CA ALA A 221 -1.21 15.16 -7.30
C ALA A 221 -1.34 16.50 -8.09
N ILE A 222 -0.71 17.58 -7.62
CA ILE A 222 -0.68 18.85 -8.35
C ILE A 222 0.54 18.86 -9.28
N GLY A 223 0.31 19.15 -10.56
CA GLY A 223 1.34 19.21 -11.60
C GLY A 223 1.43 17.94 -12.44
N LEU A 224 2.50 17.81 -13.23
CA LEU A 224 2.73 16.65 -14.07
C LEU A 224 3.35 15.51 -13.24
N GLU A 225 2.95 14.29 -13.52
CA GLU A 225 3.44 13.09 -12.84
C GLU A 225 4.97 12.99 -12.88
N ILE A 226 5.58 13.28 -14.03
CA ILE A 226 7.04 13.26 -14.20
C ILE A 226 7.74 14.27 -13.29
N ASP A 227 7.14 15.44 -13.07
CA ASP A 227 7.68 16.47 -12.20
C ASP A 227 7.50 16.08 -10.72
N ASN A 228 6.40 15.44 -10.39
CA ASN A 228 6.15 14.87 -9.06
C ASN A 228 7.13 13.74 -8.73
N LEU A 229 7.46 12.87 -9.69
CA LEU A 229 8.52 11.88 -9.52
C LEU A 229 9.90 12.54 -9.31
N ARG A 230 10.24 13.57 -10.09
CA ARG A 230 11.49 14.32 -9.90
C ARG A 230 11.55 15.05 -8.56
N LEU A 231 10.43 15.64 -8.12
CA LEU A 231 10.34 16.36 -6.86
C LEU A 231 10.52 15.43 -5.66
N SER A 232 9.83 14.29 -5.67
CA SER A 232 9.96 13.30 -4.60
C SER A 232 11.37 12.69 -4.55
N GLN A 233 12.01 12.44 -5.70
CA GLN A 233 13.41 12.01 -5.77
C GLN A 233 14.36 13.03 -5.10
N LYS A 234 14.22 14.32 -5.40
CA LYS A 234 15.04 15.37 -4.77
C LYS A 234 14.83 15.46 -3.26
N ARG A 235 13.60 15.22 -2.76
CA ARG A 235 13.31 15.14 -1.33
C ARG A 235 14.05 13.97 -0.67
N ILE A 236 14.00 12.78 -1.31
CA ILE A 236 14.75 11.61 -0.86
C ILE A 236 16.25 11.92 -0.77
N GLU A 237 16.81 12.53 -1.81
CA GLU A 237 18.23 12.87 -1.87
C GLU A 237 18.66 13.83 -0.74
N ASN A 238 17.79 14.76 -0.35
CA ASN A 238 18.06 15.62 0.80
C ASN A 238 18.15 14.84 2.13
N ILE A 239 17.24 13.91 2.34
CA ILE A 239 17.27 13.05 3.54
C ILE A 239 18.48 12.10 3.49
N VAL A 240 18.83 11.56 2.32
CA VAL A 240 20.05 10.77 2.12
C VAL A 240 21.30 11.58 2.46
N LYS A 241 21.39 12.83 1.96
CA LYS A 241 22.52 13.74 2.29
C LYS A 241 22.61 14.00 3.78
N TYR A 242 21.49 14.19 4.47
CA TYR A 242 21.45 14.34 5.92
C TYR A 242 22.05 13.12 6.63
N PHE A 243 21.63 11.90 6.29
CA PHE A 243 22.16 10.67 6.88
C PHE A 243 23.65 10.48 6.56
N MET A 244 24.05 10.65 5.30
CA MET A 244 25.47 10.52 4.89
C MET A 244 26.37 11.56 5.54
N GLY A 245 25.93 12.82 5.61
CA GLY A 245 26.65 13.91 6.29
C GLY A 245 26.82 13.65 7.79
N ASN A 246 25.97 12.80 8.38
CA ASN A 246 26.10 12.34 9.76
C ASN A 246 26.79 10.98 9.90
N GLY A 247 27.48 10.47 8.86
CA GLY A 247 28.31 9.28 8.91
C GLY A 247 27.59 7.94 8.70
N VAL A 248 26.35 7.95 8.19
CA VAL A 248 25.65 6.73 7.77
C VAL A 248 26.14 6.30 6.39
N ARG A 249 26.36 5.01 6.18
CA ARG A 249 26.82 4.47 4.89
C ARG A 249 25.68 4.39 3.88
N LEU A 250 25.97 4.64 2.61
CA LEU A 250 24.97 4.55 1.53
C LEU A 250 24.34 3.15 1.46
N SER A 251 25.06 2.08 1.77
CA SER A 251 24.57 0.70 1.81
C SER A 251 23.46 0.43 2.86
N GLN A 252 23.31 1.34 3.83
CA GLN A 252 22.25 1.30 4.84
C GLN A 252 20.98 2.03 4.38
N LEU A 253 21.01 2.75 3.23
CA LEU A 253 19.93 3.61 2.76
C LEU A 253 19.22 2.99 1.57
N ILE A 254 17.94 2.64 1.74
CA ILE A 254 17.04 2.14 0.69
C ILE A 254 16.20 3.31 0.23
N LYS A 255 16.23 3.64 -1.07
CA LYS A 255 15.50 4.76 -1.65
C LYS A 255 14.29 4.24 -2.42
N VAL A 256 13.10 4.79 -2.12
CA VAL A 256 11.84 4.42 -2.77
C VAL A 256 11.15 5.68 -3.28
N ASN A 257 11.14 5.88 -4.59
CA ASN A 257 10.50 7.04 -5.20
C ASN A 257 9.06 6.69 -5.63
N LYS A 258 8.07 7.39 -5.08
CA LYS A 258 6.65 7.13 -5.33
C LYS A 258 5.91 8.31 -5.97
N GLY A 259 6.51 9.51 -5.99
CA GLY A 259 5.82 10.67 -6.54
C GLY A 259 4.43 10.83 -5.92
N GLU A 260 3.42 10.94 -6.74
CA GLU A 260 2.01 11.05 -6.35
C GLU A 260 1.27 9.70 -6.24
N HIS A 261 1.94 8.58 -6.54
CA HIS A 261 1.28 7.27 -6.69
C HIS A 261 0.83 6.61 -5.38
N MET A 262 1.28 7.14 -4.22
CA MET A 262 0.90 6.58 -2.91
C MET A 262 0.33 7.67 -1.98
N PRO A 263 -0.86 8.20 -2.28
CA PRO A 263 -1.52 9.15 -1.39
C PRO A 263 -1.95 8.47 -0.07
N VAL A 264 -1.84 9.19 1.04
CA VAL A 264 -2.38 8.78 2.36
C VAL A 264 -3.66 9.53 2.71
N ALA A 265 -4.02 10.52 1.91
CA ALA A 265 -5.24 11.31 2.05
C ALA A 265 -5.72 11.79 0.68
N SER A 266 -6.97 12.26 0.61
CA SER A 266 -7.55 12.77 -0.62
C SER A 266 -6.78 13.98 -1.17
N ASN A 267 -6.45 13.97 -2.46
CA ASN A 267 -5.83 15.09 -3.15
C ASN A 267 -6.83 16.21 -3.51
N SER A 268 -8.14 16.00 -3.37
CA SER A 268 -9.16 17.01 -3.61
C SER A 268 -9.09 18.14 -2.58
N GLU A 269 -8.69 17.84 -1.35
CA GLU A 269 -8.65 18.76 -0.23
C GLU A 269 -7.23 19.28 0.05
N ALA A 270 -7.14 20.53 0.51
CA ALA A 270 -5.85 21.15 0.81
C ALA A 270 -5.08 20.41 1.93
N GLU A 271 -5.78 19.99 2.97
CA GLU A 271 -5.18 19.26 4.09
C GLU A 271 -4.71 17.84 3.65
N GLY A 272 -5.51 17.17 2.80
CA GLY A 272 -5.09 15.87 2.24
C GLY A 272 -3.84 16.00 1.38
N ARG A 273 -3.75 17.04 0.52
CA ARG A 273 -2.54 17.33 -0.25
C ARG A 273 -1.34 17.61 0.65
N LYS A 274 -1.52 18.33 1.76
CA LYS A 274 -0.46 18.59 2.75
C LYS A 274 0.07 17.29 3.33
N ASN A 275 -0.80 16.34 3.68
CA ASN A 275 -0.42 15.03 4.20
C ASN A 275 0.30 14.17 3.15
N ASN A 276 -0.03 14.33 1.88
CA ASN A 276 0.61 13.60 0.78
C ASN A 276 2.04 14.10 0.49
N ARG A 277 2.34 15.37 0.73
CA ARG A 277 3.69 15.96 0.56
C ARG A 277 4.62 15.58 1.71
N ARG A 278 5.23 14.40 1.62
CA ARG A 278 6.03 13.84 2.72
C ARG A 278 7.20 12.99 2.23
N VAL A 279 8.14 12.75 3.13
CA VAL A 279 9.09 11.64 3.08
C VAL A 279 8.87 10.77 4.31
N GLU A 280 8.68 9.47 4.10
CA GLU A 280 8.63 8.47 5.16
C GLU A 280 10.01 7.85 5.33
N VAL A 281 10.44 7.70 6.58
CA VAL A 281 11.72 7.10 6.96
C VAL A 281 11.45 5.96 7.92
N LYS A 282 11.60 4.71 7.46
CA LYS A 282 11.35 3.48 8.22
C LYS A 282 12.66 2.83 8.63
N PHE A 283 12.90 2.69 9.92
CA PHE A 283 14.08 2.01 10.44
C PHE A 283 13.90 0.50 10.47
N ILE A 284 14.77 -0.22 9.78
CA ILE A 284 14.80 -1.68 9.64
C ILE A 284 16.00 -2.19 10.44
N PRO A 285 15.81 -2.68 11.67
CA PRO A 285 16.89 -3.18 12.47
C PRO A 285 17.47 -4.47 11.87
N TRP A 286 18.78 -4.65 12.03
CA TRP A 286 19.40 -5.94 11.82
C TRP A 286 19.24 -6.78 13.10
N ASN A 287 18.64 -7.97 12.96
CA ASN A 287 18.43 -8.93 14.02
C ASN A 287 19.15 -10.24 13.74
#